data_ade590a5bf545146886e5af551336186
#
_entry.id   ade590a5bf545146886e5af551336186
#
_cell.length_a   1.000
_cell.length_b   1.000
_cell.length_c   1.000
_cell.angle_alpha   90.00
_cell.angle_beta   90.00
_cell.angle_gamma   90.00
#
_symmetry.space_group_name_H-M   'P 1'
#
loop_
_entity.id
_entity.type
_entity.pdbx_description
1 polymer ?
#
loop_
_entity_poly.entity_id
_entity_poly.type
_entity_poly.pdbx_seq_one_letter_code
_entity_poly.pdbx_strand_id
1 'polypeptide(L)'
;MGLDKSQINRNVMKLSGGQQQRVAIARALASEAPIILADEPTGNLDSDTAGEIIEILKRLAKERNKCVIVVTHSKEVANSADIILELSDKKLRKISKIN
;
A
#
# COMPACT_ATOMS: atom_id res chain seq x y z
N MET A 1 23.95 -0.95 12.25
CA MET A 1 23.32 -2.25 12.15
C MET A 1 21.85 -2.09 11.77
N GLY A 2 21.37 -2.93 10.93
CA GLY A 2 19.98 -2.93 10.52
C GLY A 2 19.51 -4.35 10.33
N LEU A 3 18.28 -4.49 9.88
CA LEU A 3 17.74 -5.77 9.50
C LEU A 3 18.33 -6.18 8.16
N ASP A 4 18.69 -7.43 8.00
CA ASP A 4 19.12 -7.91 6.69
C ASP A 4 17.90 -8.06 5.77
N LYS A 5 18.16 -8.31 4.49
CA LYS A 5 17.07 -8.41 3.50
C LYS A 5 16.11 -9.55 3.80
N SER A 6 16.60 -10.66 4.36
CA SER A 6 15.72 -11.78 4.64
C SER A 6 14.76 -11.47 5.78
N GLN A 7 15.21 -10.72 6.79
CA GLN A 7 14.33 -10.30 7.87
C GLN A 7 13.28 -9.30 7.39
N ILE A 8 13.67 -8.36 6.53
CA ILE A 8 12.74 -7.41 5.95
C ILE A 8 11.69 -8.15 5.13
N ASN A 9 12.10 -9.11 4.31
CA ASN A 9 11.18 -9.86 3.47
C ASN A 9 10.21 -10.74 4.26
N ARG A 10 10.57 -11.14 5.48
CA ARG A 10 9.68 -11.91 6.35
C ARG A 10 8.59 -11.04 6.95
N ASN A 11 8.91 -9.78 7.28
CA ASN A 11 8.03 -8.93 8.06
C ASN A 11 7.26 -7.91 7.22
N VAL A 12 7.70 -7.68 6.00
CA VAL A 12 7.10 -6.69 5.10
C VAL A 12 6.90 -7.32 3.74
N MET A 13 5.67 -7.29 3.24
CA MET A 13 5.37 -7.66 1.87
C MET A 13 5.29 -6.39 1.04
N LYS A 14 6.13 -6.29 0.01
CA LYS A 14 6.17 -5.11 -0.83
C LYS A 14 5.46 -5.36 -2.15
N LEU A 15 4.54 -4.46 -2.51
CA LEU A 15 3.86 -4.45 -3.81
C LEU A 15 4.38 -3.26 -4.60
N SER A 16 4.78 -3.52 -5.83
CA SER A 16 5.32 -2.49 -6.71
C SER A 16 4.36 -2.22 -7.87
N GLY A 17 4.23 -0.95 -8.24
CA GLY A 17 3.39 -0.56 -9.36
C GLY A 17 3.83 -1.12 -10.70
N GLY A 18 5.10 -1.53 -10.82
CA GLY A 18 5.63 -2.13 -12.05
C GLY A 18 5.36 -3.63 -12.19
N GLN A 19 4.78 -4.27 -11.18
CA GLN A 19 4.45 -5.69 -11.22
C GLN A 19 3.02 -5.91 -11.65
N GLN A 20 2.71 -7.16 -12.06
CA GLN A 20 1.33 -7.52 -12.32
C GLN A 20 0.56 -7.49 -10.99
N GLN A 21 -0.41 -6.62 -10.89
CA GLN A 21 -1.06 -6.35 -9.62
C GLN A 21 -1.82 -7.56 -9.07
N ARG A 22 -2.47 -8.32 -9.93
CA ARG A 22 -3.25 -9.49 -9.47
C ARG A 22 -2.35 -10.54 -8.83
N VAL A 23 -1.18 -10.78 -9.43
CA VAL A 23 -0.21 -11.73 -8.88
C VAL A 23 0.34 -11.20 -7.55
N ALA A 24 0.67 -9.91 -7.50
CA ALA A 24 1.18 -9.29 -6.29
C ALA A 24 0.18 -9.37 -5.14
N ILE A 25 -1.10 -9.14 -5.43
CA ILE A 25 -2.16 -9.22 -4.44
C ILE A 25 -2.36 -10.65 -3.94
N ALA A 26 -2.35 -11.63 -4.86
CA ALA A 26 -2.45 -13.03 -4.47
C ALA A 26 -1.32 -13.43 -3.52
N ARG A 27 -0.12 -12.95 -3.79
CA ARG A 27 1.03 -13.17 -2.90
C ARG A 27 0.84 -12.49 -1.56
N ALA A 28 0.28 -11.28 -1.55
CA ALA A 28 0.02 -10.57 -0.30
C ALA A 28 -1.02 -11.29 0.54
N LEU A 29 -2.07 -11.82 -0.07
CA LEU A 29 -3.10 -12.59 0.62
C LEU A 29 -2.53 -13.87 1.24
N ALA A 30 -1.61 -14.51 0.54
CA ALA A 30 -0.98 -15.74 1.03
C ALA A 30 0.15 -15.46 2.04
N SER A 31 0.61 -14.23 2.11
CA SER A 31 1.73 -13.85 2.96
C SER A 31 1.32 -13.76 4.43
N GLU A 32 2.23 -14.17 5.31
CA GLU A 32 2.06 -13.97 6.75
C GLU A 32 2.62 -12.64 7.23
N ALA A 33 3.18 -11.84 6.32
CA ALA A 33 3.74 -10.54 6.67
C ALA A 33 2.66 -9.63 7.28
N PRO A 34 2.90 -9.04 8.45
CA PRO A 34 1.93 -8.14 9.07
C PRO A 34 1.85 -6.78 8.40
N ILE A 35 2.85 -6.41 7.63
CA ILE A 35 2.93 -5.11 6.97
C ILE A 35 2.98 -5.30 5.46
N ILE A 36 2.09 -4.62 4.77
CA ILE A 36 2.06 -4.58 3.31
C ILE A 36 2.45 -3.17 2.88
N LEU A 37 3.52 -3.07 2.11
CA LEU A 37 3.96 -1.78 1.58
C LEU A 37 3.65 -1.74 0.09
N ALA A 38 2.72 -0.88 -0.29
CA ALA A 38 2.29 -0.73 -1.67
C ALA A 38 2.81 0.59 -2.24
N ASP A 39 3.68 0.52 -3.23
CA ASP A 39 4.30 1.69 -3.85
C ASP A 39 3.62 1.96 -5.18
N GLU A 40 2.86 3.05 -5.25
CA GLU A 40 2.06 3.42 -6.40
C GLU A 40 1.24 2.25 -6.96
N PRO A 41 0.38 1.63 -6.13
CA PRO A 41 -0.26 0.37 -6.51
C PRO A 41 -1.24 0.48 -7.67
N THR A 42 -1.72 1.68 -7.97
CA THR A 42 -2.65 1.90 -9.07
C THR A 42 -2.03 2.60 -10.27
N GLY A 43 -0.70 2.75 -10.28
CA GLY A 43 0.01 3.38 -11.39
C GLY A 43 -0.23 2.62 -12.69
N ASN A 44 -0.56 3.33 -13.76
CA ASN A 44 -0.80 2.78 -15.09
C ASN A 44 -2.03 1.87 -15.21
N LEU A 45 -2.93 1.90 -14.23
CA LEU A 45 -4.18 1.16 -14.29
C LEU A 45 -5.33 2.08 -14.67
N ASP A 46 -6.31 1.53 -15.39
CA ASP A 46 -7.55 2.25 -15.65
C ASP A 46 -8.32 2.44 -14.34
N SER A 47 -9.30 3.35 -14.33
CA SER A 47 -9.99 3.69 -13.07
C SER A 47 -10.76 2.52 -12.45
N ASP A 48 -11.33 1.66 -13.27
CA ASP A 48 -12.07 0.51 -12.74
C ASP A 48 -11.13 -0.48 -12.04
N THR A 49 -10.02 -0.81 -12.69
CA THR A 49 -9.03 -1.71 -12.13
C THR A 49 -8.37 -1.09 -10.90
N ALA A 50 -8.08 0.20 -10.95
CA ALA A 50 -7.51 0.91 -9.80
C ALA A 50 -8.46 0.84 -8.60
N GLY A 51 -9.76 1.01 -8.83
CA GLY A 51 -10.75 0.89 -7.77
C GLY A 51 -10.78 -0.50 -7.14
N GLU A 52 -10.65 -1.53 -7.96
CA GLU A 52 -10.58 -2.91 -7.45
C GLU A 52 -9.36 -3.12 -6.55
N ILE A 53 -8.21 -2.60 -6.98
CA ILE A 53 -6.98 -2.72 -6.20
C ILE A 53 -7.12 -2.03 -4.85
N ILE A 54 -7.70 -0.83 -4.83
CA ILE A 54 -7.92 -0.09 -3.59
C ILE A 54 -8.81 -0.87 -2.64
N GLU A 55 -9.89 -1.47 -3.16
CA GLU A 55 -10.79 -2.27 -2.34
C GLU A 55 -10.10 -3.48 -1.73
N ILE A 56 -9.24 -4.14 -2.50
CA ILE A 56 -8.51 -5.29 -1.99
C ILE A 56 -7.54 -4.87 -0.89
N LEU A 57 -6.84 -3.75 -1.06
CA LEU A 57 -5.94 -3.25 -0.03
C LEU A 57 -6.69 -2.91 1.25
N LYS A 58 -7.88 -2.34 1.15
CA LYS A 58 -8.73 -2.07 2.31
C LYS A 58 -9.14 -3.36 3.02
N ARG A 59 -9.47 -4.40 2.26
CA ARG A 59 -9.82 -5.69 2.84
C ARG A 59 -8.65 -6.33 3.58
N LEU A 60 -7.45 -6.22 3.04
CA LEU A 60 -6.26 -6.71 3.72
C LEU A 60 -6.13 -6.06 5.09
N ALA A 61 -6.35 -4.76 5.17
CA ALA A 61 -6.25 -4.04 6.44
C ALA A 61 -7.35 -4.47 7.42
N LYS A 62 -8.60 -4.57 6.97
CA LYS A 62 -9.73 -4.82 7.84
C LYS A 62 -9.92 -6.29 8.17
N GLU A 63 -9.87 -7.16 7.17
CA GLU A 63 -10.19 -8.56 7.34
C GLU A 63 -9.01 -9.42 7.76
N ARG A 64 -7.80 -9.01 7.41
CA ARG A 64 -6.58 -9.75 7.71
C ARG A 64 -5.73 -9.08 8.76
N ASN A 65 -6.19 -7.99 9.33
CA ASN A 65 -5.47 -7.23 10.37
C ASN A 65 -4.05 -6.85 9.95
N LYS A 66 -3.86 -6.56 8.68
CA LYS A 66 -2.57 -6.13 8.18
C LYS A 66 -2.45 -4.61 8.21
N CYS A 67 -1.25 -4.12 8.47
CA CYS A 67 -0.95 -2.71 8.33
C CYS A 67 -0.60 -2.45 6.86
N VAL A 68 -1.46 -1.74 6.15
CA VAL A 68 -1.23 -1.45 4.73
C VAL A 68 -0.74 -0.02 4.61
N ILE A 69 0.48 0.13 4.13
CA ILE A 69 1.10 1.43 3.90
C ILE A 69 1.18 1.65 2.39
N VAL A 70 0.57 2.73 1.92
CA VAL A 70 0.52 3.04 0.50
C VAL A 70 1.30 4.33 0.24
N VAL A 71 2.24 4.27 -0.67
CA VAL A 71 2.96 5.45 -1.16
C VAL A 71 2.36 5.82 -2.50
N THR A 72 1.83 7.04 -2.62
CA THR A 72 1.12 7.42 -3.84
C THR A 72 1.14 8.93 -4.06
N HIS A 73 1.08 9.34 -5.32
CA HIS A 73 0.81 10.71 -5.72
C HIS A 73 -0.67 10.93 -6.05
N SER A 74 -1.47 9.88 -6.00
CA SER A 74 -2.89 9.95 -6.35
C SER A 74 -3.72 10.45 -5.17
N LYS A 75 -4.44 11.54 -5.37
CA LYS A 75 -5.36 12.07 -4.36
C LYS A 75 -6.49 11.10 -4.05
N GLU A 76 -6.97 10.39 -5.05
CA GLU A 76 -8.04 9.41 -4.87
C GLU A 76 -7.60 8.26 -3.97
N VAL A 77 -6.41 7.74 -4.22
CA VAL A 77 -5.86 6.67 -3.40
C VAL A 77 -5.63 7.15 -1.97
N ALA A 78 -5.01 8.32 -1.82
CA ALA A 78 -4.75 8.88 -0.49
C ALA A 78 -6.04 9.07 0.29
N ASN A 79 -7.08 9.61 -0.35
CA ASN A 79 -8.34 9.88 0.31
C ASN A 79 -9.12 8.61 0.69
N SER A 80 -8.74 7.46 0.16
CA SER A 80 -9.35 6.19 0.54
C SER A 80 -8.76 5.60 1.81
N ALA A 81 -7.68 6.16 2.31
CA ALA A 81 -6.98 5.65 3.50
C ALA A 81 -7.64 6.15 4.79
N ASP A 82 -7.39 5.42 5.87
CA ASP A 82 -7.86 5.84 7.19
C ASP A 82 -7.03 7.00 7.72
N ILE A 83 -5.74 6.98 7.43
CA ILE A 83 -4.80 8.03 7.87
C ILE A 83 -4.00 8.47 6.65
N ILE A 84 -3.88 9.77 6.46
CA ILE A 84 -3.08 10.34 5.38
C ILE A 84 -1.90 11.09 5.98
N LEU A 85 -0.70 10.75 5.50
CA LEU A 85 0.52 11.46 5.85
C LEU A 85 1.06 12.13 4.60
N GLU A 86 1.28 13.43 4.69
CA GLU A 86 1.86 14.20 3.60
C GLU A 86 3.35 14.41 3.86
N LEU A 87 4.17 14.08 2.88
CA LEU A 87 5.60 14.33 2.95
C LEU A 87 5.90 15.68 2.31
N SER A 88 6.41 16.61 3.11
CA SER A 88 6.75 17.95 2.65
C SER A 88 7.96 18.45 3.43
N ASP A 89 8.94 19.00 2.73
CA ASP A 89 10.18 19.50 3.34
C ASP A 89 10.84 18.48 4.25
N LYS A 90 10.88 17.23 3.81
CA LYS A 90 11.49 16.11 4.54
C LYS A 90 10.80 15.78 5.86
N LYS A 91 9.55 16.23 6.01
CA LYS A 91 8.76 15.95 7.21
C LYS A 91 7.46 15.29 6.83
N LEU A 92 7.00 14.39 7.68
CA LEU A 92 5.69 13.77 7.54
C LEU A 92 4.70 14.51 8.43
N ARG A 93 3.52 14.79 7.89
CA ARG A 93 2.48 15.48 8.62
C ARG A 93 1.15 14.82 8.37
N LYS A 94 0.41 14.55 9.44
CA LYS A 94 -0.94 14.01 9.30
C LYS A 94 -1.87 15.08 8.77
N ILE A 95 -2.63 14.74 7.75
CA ILE A 95 -3.61 15.65 7.15
C ILE A 95 -4.98 14.97 7.09
N SER A 96 -6.03 15.76 6.86
CA SER A 96 -7.35 15.22 6.59
C SER A 96 -7.46 14.92 5.10
N LYS A 97 -8.60 15.11 4.47
CA LYS A 97 -8.75 14.78 3.05
C LYS A 97 -8.06 15.81 2.15
N ILE A 98 -7.64 15.36 0.99
CA ILE A 98 -7.04 16.19 -0.05
C ILE A 98 -8.13 16.66 -1.00
N ASN A 99 -8.20 17.95 -1.22
CA ASN A 99 -9.17 18.53 -2.14
C ASN A 99 -8.65 18.60 -3.57
#